data_6413daba7066824607f4c75af0448b15
#
_entry.id   6413daba7066824607f4c75af0448b15
#
_cell.length_a   1.000
_cell.length_b   1.000
_cell.length_c   1.000
_cell.angle_alpha   90.00
_cell.angle_beta   90.00
_cell.angle_gamma   90.00
#
_symmetry.space_group_name_H-M   'P 1'
#
loop_
_entity.id
_entity.type
_entity.pdbx_description
1 polymer ?
#
loop_
_entity_poly.entity_id
_entity_poly.type
_entity_poly.pdbx_seq_one_letter_code
_entity_poly.pdbx_strand_id
1 'polypeptide(L)'
;EILIGLVGSEMCIRDRYSSLKVEKIRDNLFKCTDMIEKPSKDKIMSLYSILGRCVLTPDIFDILDNTAPGAGGEIQLTDAMCAMARTQGMIAVDYTGKRYDMGNKLGIIQAAVEVALEHPEIGKDFREYLKGMAAHL
;
A
#
# COMPACT_ATOMS: atom_id res chain seq x y z
N GLU A 1 13.58 -14.39 -1.02
CA GLU A 1 13.27 -13.04 -1.54
C GLU A 1 12.13 -12.43 -0.74
N ILE A 2 12.31 -11.19 -0.33
CA ILE A 2 11.30 -10.41 0.38
C ILE A 2 10.59 -9.55 -0.67
N LEU A 3 9.26 -9.63 -0.73
CA LEU A 3 8.45 -8.92 -1.71
C LEU A 3 7.50 -7.94 -1.04
N ILE A 4 7.43 -6.72 -1.56
CA ILE A 4 6.43 -5.73 -1.18
C ILE A 4 5.69 -5.22 -2.42
N GLY A 5 4.38 -4.99 -2.28
CA GLY A 5 3.60 -4.30 -3.30
C GLY A 5 3.81 -2.79 -3.18
N LEU A 6 4.02 -2.14 -4.32
CA LEU A 6 4.14 -0.69 -4.44
C LEU A 6 2.90 -0.10 -5.11
N VAL A 7 2.67 1.17 -4.84
CA VAL A 7 1.72 1.98 -5.59
C VAL A 7 2.28 3.40 -5.74
N GLY A 8 2.18 3.93 -6.96
CA GLY A 8 2.40 5.35 -7.19
C GLY A 8 1.30 6.18 -6.51
N SER A 9 1.65 7.22 -5.79
CA SER A 9 0.71 8.08 -5.09
C SER A 9 0.90 9.55 -5.49
N GLU A 10 -0.20 10.31 -5.48
CA GLU A 10 -0.13 11.76 -5.67
C GLU A 10 0.52 12.45 -4.46
N MET A 11 1.10 13.63 -4.69
CA MET A 11 1.89 14.34 -3.67
C MET A 11 1.10 14.72 -2.41
N CYS A 12 -0.21 14.90 -2.52
CA CYS A 12 -1.07 15.34 -1.42
C CYS A 12 -1.49 14.24 -0.42
N ILE A 13 -1.12 12.98 -0.67
CA ILE A 13 -1.56 11.84 0.15
C ILE A 13 -0.40 11.23 0.98
N ARG A 14 0.84 11.67 0.74
CA ARG A 14 2.06 11.01 1.23
C ARG A 14 2.31 11.13 2.72
N ASP A 15 1.81 12.16 3.36
CA ASP A 15 1.89 12.33 4.81
C ASP A 15 1.08 11.27 5.59
N ARG A 16 0.27 10.47 4.87
CA ARG A 16 -0.55 9.37 5.44
C ARG A 16 0.00 7.98 5.19
N TYR A 17 0.98 7.84 4.30
CA TYR A 17 1.55 6.55 3.88
C TYR A 17 3.06 6.55 4.00
N SER A 18 3.67 5.39 3.84
CA SER A 18 5.12 5.26 3.76
C SER A 18 5.69 5.89 2.48
N SER A 19 6.95 6.31 2.52
CA SER A 19 7.74 6.67 1.34
C SER A 19 8.95 5.76 1.23
N LEU A 20 9.23 5.26 0.03
CA LEU A 20 10.28 4.28 -0.24
C LEU A 20 11.38 4.86 -1.11
N LYS A 21 12.61 4.45 -0.85
CA LYS A 21 13.73 4.64 -1.75
C LYS A 21 13.87 3.39 -2.61
N VAL A 22 13.59 3.53 -3.91
CA VAL A 22 13.57 2.41 -4.84
C VAL A 22 14.47 2.67 -6.05
N GLU A 23 15.08 1.59 -6.55
CA GLU A 23 15.89 1.57 -7.76
C GLU A 23 15.29 0.55 -8.73
N LYS A 24 15.02 0.97 -9.96
CA LYS A 24 14.40 0.09 -10.95
C LYS A 24 15.36 -1.06 -11.32
N ILE A 25 14.86 -2.29 -11.26
CA ILE A 25 15.58 -3.49 -11.75
C ILE A 25 15.16 -3.79 -13.19
N ARG A 26 13.85 -4.01 -13.41
CA ARG A 26 13.23 -4.28 -14.72
C ARG A 26 11.71 -4.16 -14.60
N ASP A 27 11.03 -3.92 -15.71
CA ASP A 27 9.57 -3.86 -15.83
C ASP A 27 8.91 -3.15 -14.63
N ASN A 28 8.19 -3.90 -13.82
CA ASN A 28 7.53 -3.46 -12.59
C ASN A 28 8.28 -3.89 -11.31
N LEU A 29 9.53 -4.31 -11.42
CA LEU A 29 10.36 -4.74 -10.30
C LEU A 29 11.38 -3.68 -9.91
N PHE A 30 11.44 -3.39 -8.63
CA PHE A 30 12.36 -2.42 -8.04
C PHE A 30 13.08 -3.04 -6.85
N LYS A 31 14.33 -2.64 -6.64
CA LYS A 31 15.03 -2.86 -5.38
C LYS A 31 14.61 -1.77 -4.40
N CYS A 32 14.08 -2.14 -3.25
CA CYS A 32 13.82 -1.21 -2.15
C CYS A 32 15.04 -1.19 -1.22
N THR A 33 15.61 -0.02 -1.01
CA THR A 33 16.84 0.16 -0.22
C THR A 33 16.60 0.91 1.08
N ASP A 34 15.49 1.63 1.17
CA ASP A 34 15.10 2.39 2.35
C ASP A 34 13.61 2.69 2.35
N MET A 35 13.03 2.94 3.53
CA MET A 35 11.64 3.33 3.68
C MET A 35 11.41 4.09 4.97
N ILE A 36 10.37 4.92 4.98
CA ILE A 36 9.96 5.69 6.14
C ILE A 36 8.44 5.75 6.23
N GLU A 37 7.89 5.54 7.41
CA GLU A 37 6.45 5.64 7.68
C GLU A 37 6.06 7.09 7.92
N LYS A 38 4.99 7.54 7.25
CA LYS A 38 4.40 8.89 7.40
C LYS A 38 5.44 10.00 7.47
N PRO A 39 6.30 10.13 6.43
CA PRO A 39 7.38 11.10 6.45
C PRO A 39 6.85 12.53 6.42
N SER A 40 7.59 13.45 7.03
CA SER A 40 7.42 14.88 6.74
C SER A 40 7.77 15.16 5.26
N LYS A 41 7.22 16.24 4.71
CA LYS A 41 7.34 16.56 3.27
C LYS A 41 8.78 16.64 2.78
N ASP A 42 9.70 17.09 3.60
CA ASP A 42 11.14 17.19 3.33
C ASP A 42 11.88 15.84 3.35
N LYS A 43 11.25 14.80 3.90
CA LYS A 43 11.81 13.44 4.00
C LYS A 43 11.22 12.46 2.99
N ILE A 44 10.36 12.91 2.11
CA ILE A 44 9.79 12.07 1.05
C ILE A 44 10.90 11.67 0.08
N MET A 45 11.13 10.36 -0.08
CA MET A 45 12.19 9.81 -0.93
C MET A 45 11.73 9.54 -2.36
N SER A 46 10.46 9.16 -2.54
CA SER A 46 9.87 8.92 -3.86
C SER A 46 8.35 8.97 -3.83
N LEU A 47 7.71 8.77 -5.00
CA LEU A 47 6.26 8.66 -5.18
C LEU A 47 5.71 7.27 -4.85
N TYR A 48 6.57 6.32 -4.51
CA TYR A 48 6.16 4.96 -4.19
C TYR A 48 5.88 4.79 -2.71
N SER A 49 4.78 4.09 -2.41
CA SER A 49 4.33 3.74 -1.06
C SER A 49 4.06 2.24 -0.98
N ILE A 50 4.09 1.69 0.23
CA ILE A 50 3.69 0.30 0.48
C ILE A 50 2.18 0.16 0.21
N LEU A 51 1.81 -0.86 -0.56
CA LEU A 51 0.41 -1.19 -0.87
C LEU A 51 -0.32 -1.88 0.30
N GLY A 52 0.39 -2.25 1.36
CA GLY A 52 -0.15 -2.98 2.51
C GLY A 52 -0.12 -4.50 2.34
N ARG A 53 0.52 -5.02 1.29
CA ARG A 53 0.77 -6.46 1.11
C ARG A 53 2.26 -6.71 0.94
N CYS A 54 2.80 -7.56 1.81
CA CYS A 54 4.20 -7.95 1.80
C CYS A 54 4.35 -9.43 2.13
N VAL A 55 5.40 -10.03 1.58
CA VAL A 55 5.86 -11.36 1.93
C VAL A 55 7.22 -11.17 2.61
N LEU A 56 7.31 -11.55 3.85
CA LEU A 56 8.48 -11.37 4.70
C LEU A 56 9.01 -12.73 5.16
N THR A 57 10.31 -12.83 5.36
CA THR A 57 10.91 -14.01 5.99
C THR A 57 10.68 -13.98 7.51
N PRO A 58 10.76 -15.15 8.21
CA PRO A 58 10.55 -15.21 9.66
C PRO A 58 11.45 -14.29 10.48
N ASP A 59 12.61 -13.91 9.95
CA ASP A 59 13.57 -12.99 10.62
C ASP A 59 12.95 -11.64 10.99
N ILE A 60 11.80 -11.30 10.39
CA ILE A 60 11.06 -10.08 10.73
C ILE A 60 10.65 -10.06 12.20
N PHE A 61 10.37 -11.21 12.81
CA PHE A 61 9.97 -11.28 14.21
C PHE A 61 11.13 -10.92 15.13
N ASP A 62 12.33 -11.42 14.86
CA ASP A 62 13.54 -11.08 15.63
C ASP A 62 13.87 -9.59 15.52
N ILE A 63 13.63 -8.99 14.33
CA ILE A 63 13.82 -7.55 14.12
C ILE A 63 12.76 -6.76 14.90
N LEU A 64 11.49 -7.18 14.86
CA LEU A 64 10.39 -6.52 15.58
C LEU A 64 10.60 -6.53 17.09
N ASP A 65 11.09 -7.63 17.66
CA ASP A 65 11.39 -7.75 19.09
C ASP A 65 12.45 -6.73 19.55
N ASN A 66 13.31 -6.30 18.64
CA ASN A 66 14.37 -5.32 18.88
C ASN A 66 14.09 -3.93 18.31
N THR A 67 12.89 -3.72 17.71
CA THR A 67 12.52 -2.42 17.12
C THR A 67 12.00 -1.49 18.20
N ALA A 68 12.62 -0.30 18.31
CA ALA A 68 12.14 0.73 19.23
C ALA A 68 10.80 1.32 18.74
N PRO A 69 9.94 1.81 19.65
CA PRO A 69 8.74 2.54 19.29
C PRO A 69 9.06 3.76 18.40
N GLY A 70 8.36 3.85 17.26
CA GLY A 70 8.51 4.93 16.28
C GLY A 70 7.42 6.00 16.41
N ALA A 71 6.92 6.47 15.28
CA ALA A 71 5.89 7.49 15.23
C ALA A 71 4.63 7.09 16.03
N GLY A 72 4.17 7.97 16.92
CA GLY A 72 3.02 7.70 17.77
C GLY A 72 3.30 6.78 18.98
N GLY A 73 4.55 6.38 19.23
CA GLY A 73 4.91 5.47 20.32
C GLY A 73 4.60 4.00 20.04
N GLU A 74 4.28 3.64 18.81
CA GLU A 74 3.98 2.27 18.38
C GLU A 74 5.19 1.64 17.68
N ILE A 75 5.35 0.31 17.81
CA ILE A 75 6.31 -0.45 17.01
C ILE A 75 5.78 -0.51 15.57
N GLN A 76 6.51 0.13 14.66
CA GLN A 76 6.11 0.22 13.26
C GLN A 76 6.70 -0.94 12.44
N LEU A 77 5.85 -1.73 11.79
CA LEU A 77 6.29 -2.75 10.86
C LEU A 77 7.18 -2.17 9.75
N THR A 78 6.91 -0.95 9.30
CA THR A 78 7.70 -0.25 8.28
C THR A 78 9.16 -0.05 8.73
N ASP A 79 9.40 0.24 10.01
CA ASP A 79 10.76 0.42 10.54
C ASP A 79 11.52 -0.92 10.57
N ALA A 80 10.85 -2.00 10.98
CA ALA A 80 11.42 -3.34 10.92
C ALA A 80 11.71 -3.80 9.47
N MET A 81 10.78 -3.54 8.55
CA MET A 81 10.99 -3.80 7.12
C MET A 81 12.15 -2.98 6.54
N CYS A 82 12.32 -1.74 7.00
CA CYS A 82 13.45 -0.91 6.61
C CYS A 82 14.79 -1.51 7.05
N ALA A 83 14.88 -2.00 8.29
CA ALA A 83 16.07 -2.69 8.78
C ALA A 83 16.36 -3.96 7.95
N MET A 84 15.32 -4.74 7.63
CA MET A 84 15.42 -5.91 6.78
C MET A 84 15.86 -5.57 5.35
N ALA A 85 15.31 -4.51 4.74
CA ALA A 85 15.70 -4.05 3.40
C ALA A 85 17.18 -3.66 3.32
N ARG A 86 17.71 -3.05 4.39
CA ARG A 86 19.11 -2.63 4.47
C ARG A 86 20.08 -3.80 4.66
N THR A 87 19.66 -4.88 5.32
CA THR A 87 20.52 -6.04 5.65
C THR A 87 20.40 -7.17 4.67
N GLN A 88 19.19 -7.51 4.24
CA GLN A 88 18.91 -8.70 3.41
C GLN A 88 18.50 -8.32 1.97
N GLY A 89 18.18 -7.05 1.73
CA GLY A 89 17.57 -6.57 0.50
C GLY A 89 16.08 -6.87 0.42
N MET A 90 15.35 -6.06 -0.32
CA MET A 90 13.91 -6.20 -0.52
C MET A 90 13.54 -5.87 -1.96
N ILE A 91 12.67 -6.67 -2.55
CA ILE A 91 12.12 -6.42 -3.88
C ILE A 91 10.76 -5.80 -3.74
N ALA A 92 10.54 -4.73 -4.47
CA ALA A 92 9.29 -4.03 -4.55
C ALA A 92 8.65 -4.27 -5.93
N VAL A 93 7.36 -4.59 -5.95
CA VAL A 93 6.60 -4.86 -7.17
C VAL A 93 5.60 -3.71 -7.37
N ASP A 94 5.76 -2.95 -8.46
CA ASP A 94 4.82 -1.90 -8.84
C ASP A 94 3.49 -2.54 -9.29
N TYR A 95 2.43 -2.23 -8.57
CA TYR A 95 1.11 -2.80 -8.80
C TYR A 95 0.34 -1.97 -9.83
N THR A 96 -0.03 -2.59 -10.92
CA THR A 96 -0.74 -1.97 -12.05
C THR A 96 -2.27 -2.05 -11.97
N GLY A 97 -2.81 -2.76 -10.96
CA GLY A 97 -4.25 -2.91 -10.76
C GLY A 97 -4.88 -1.71 -10.02
N LYS A 98 -6.19 -1.75 -9.89
CA LYS A 98 -6.93 -0.75 -9.12
C LYS A 98 -6.77 -0.99 -7.61
N ARG A 99 -6.40 0.06 -6.89
CA ARG A 99 -6.32 0.06 -5.43
C ARG A 99 -7.51 0.80 -4.84
N TYR A 100 -8.09 0.24 -3.78
CA TYR A 100 -9.08 0.92 -2.95
C TYR A 100 -8.51 1.19 -1.57
N ASP A 101 -8.69 2.39 -1.06
CA ASP A 101 -8.35 2.72 0.31
C ASP A 101 -9.51 2.34 1.23
N MET A 102 -9.38 1.17 1.86
CA MET A 102 -10.37 0.65 2.82
C MET A 102 -10.29 1.35 4.18
N GLY A 103 -9.33 2.24 4.38
CA GLY A 103 -9.18 3.05 5.60
C GLY A 103 -10.15 4.22 5.69
N ASN A 104 -10.87 4.55 4.62
CA ASN A 104 -11.89 5.59 4.63
C ASN A 104 -13.26 5.10 4.17
N LYS A 105 -14.30 5.74 4.66
CA LYS A 105 -15.71 5.34 4.42
C LYS A 105 -16.09 5.37 2.94
N LEU A 106 -15.65 6.40 2.21
CA LEU A 106 -15.94 6.53 0.79
C LEU A 106 -15.24 5.42 -0.02
N GLY A 107 -13.96 5.14 0.28
CA GLY A 107 -13.20 4.08 -0.39
C GLY A 107 -13.84 2.70 -0.23
N ILE A 108 -14.39 2.40 0.96
CA ILE A 108 -15.15 1.15 1.21
C ILE A 108 -16.36 1.06 0.29
N ILE A 109 -17.16 2.13 0.20
CA ILE A 109 -18.37 2.14 -0.64
C ILE A 109 -18.00 2.06 -2.13
N GLN A 110 -16.99 2.81 -2.57
CA GLN A 110 -16.51 2.74 -3.96
C GLN A 110 -16.06 1.31 -4.33
N ALA A 111 -15.26 0.67 -3.46
CA ALA A 111 -14.82 -0.71 -3.65
C ALA A 111 -16.02 -1.67 -3.73
N ALA A 112 -16.98 -1.56 -2.81
CA ALA A 112 -18.16 -2.40 -2.79
C ALA A 112 -18.99 -2.27 -4.08
N VAL A 113 -19.24 -1.04 -4.53
CA VAL A 113 -20.01 -0.76 -5.75
C VAL A 113 -19.31 -1.35 -6.98
N GLU A 114 -18.02 -1.07 -7.13
CA GLU A 114 -17.29 -1.51 -8.32
C GLU A 114 -17.13 -3.03 -8.38
N VAL A 115 -16.79 -3.67 -7.26
CA VAL A 115 -16.70 -5.13 -7.19
C VAL A 115 -18.07 -5.80 -7.42
N ALA A 116 -19.14 -5.22 -6.88
CA ALA A 116 -20.49 -5.73 -7.11
C ALA A 116 -20.93 -5.64 -8.58
N LEU A 117 -20.54 -4.59 -9.30
CA LEU A 117 -20.83 -4.42 -10.73
C LEU A 117 -20.14 -5.47 -11.62
N GLU A 118 -18.99 -5.98 -11.20
CA GLU A 118 -18.22 -7.01 -11.92
C GLU A 118 -18.56 -8.44 -11.46
N HIS A 119 -19.35 -8.58 -10.40
CA HIS A 119 -19.68 -9.88 -9.82
C HIS A 119 -20.57 -10.71 -10.78
N PRO A 120 -20.22 -11.97 -11.10
CA PRO A 120 -20.90 -12.76 -12.10
C PRO A 120 -22.38 -13.02 -11.82
N GLU A 121 -22.78 -13.14 -10.55
CA GLU A 121 -24.16 -13.47 -10.18
C GLU A 121 -25.05 -12.23 -10.05
N ILE A 122 -24.53 -11.14 -9.48
CA ILE A 122 -25.34 -9.98 -9.11
C ILE A 122 -25.08 -8.74 -9.97
N GLY A 123 -24.00 -8.71 -10.74
CA GLY A 123 -23.53 -7.48 -11.42
C GLY A 123 -24.56 -6.89 -12.38
N LYS A 124 -25.35 -7.74 -13.06
CA LYS A 124 -26.41 -7.28 -13.96
C LYS A 124 -27.54 -6.57 -13.20
N ASP A 125 -28.06 -7.21 -12.17
CA ASP A 125 -29.21 -6.70 -11.41
C ASP A 125 -28.80 -5.47 -10.59
N PHE A 126 -27.58 -5.50 -10.06
CA PHE A 126 -27.03 -4.36 -9.32
C PHE A 126 -26.83 -3.13 -10.22
N ARG A 127 -26.44 -3.32 -11.47
CA ARG A 127 -26.34 -2.23 -12.47
C ARG A 127 -27.69 -1.56 -12.73
N GLU A 128 -28.75 -2.34 -12.91
CA GLU A 128 -30.10 -1.81 -13.11
C GLU A 128 -30.62 -1.09 -11.84
N TYR A 129 -30.35 -1.63 -10.68
CA TYR A 129 -30.65 -0.98 -9.41
C TYR A 129 -29.96 0.39 -9.30
N LEU A 130 -28.66 0.48 -9.62
CA LEU A 130 -27.92 1.76 -9.57
C LEU A 130 -28.45 2.79 -10.58
N LYS A 131 -28.85 2.33 -11.78
CA LYS A 131 -29.49 3.24 -12.77
C LYS A 131 -30.79 3.80 -12.23
N GLY A 132 -31.62 2.97 -11.60
CA GLY A 132 -32.85 3.41 -10.95
C GLY A 132 -32.60 4.43 -9.83
N MET A 133 -31.61 4.20 -9.00
CA MET A 133 -31.21 5.16 -7.96
C MET A 133 -30.72 6.48 -8.54
N ALA A 134 -29.85 6.42 -9.55
CA ALA A 134 -29.27 7.64 -10.14
C ALA A 134 -30.32 8.57 -10.80
N ALA A 135 -31.47 8.01 -11.23
CA ALA A 135 -32.57 8.79 -11.75
C ALA A 135 -33.31 9.64 -10.69
N HIS A 136 -33.02 9.41 -9.41
CA HIS A 136 -33.63 10.10 -8.28
C HIS A 136 -32.64 11.00 -7.49
N LEU A 137 -31.38 11.11 -7.94
CA LEU A 137 -30.34 12.00 -7.42
C LEU A 137 -30.33 13.32 -8.19
#